data_ab81c1e3fb67e87ab3d88f0db9ae5179
#
_entry.id   ab81c1e3fb67e87ab3d88f0db9ae5179
#
_cell.length_a   1.000
_cell.length_b   1.000
_cell.length_c   1.000
_cell.angle_alpha   90.00
_cell.angle_beta   90.00
_cell.angle_gamma   90.00
#
_symmetry.space_group_name_H-M   'P 1'
#
loop_
_entity.id
_entity.type
_entity.pdbx_description
1 polymer ?
#
loop_
_entity_poly.entity_id
_entity_poly.type
_entity_poly.pdbx_seq_one_letter_code
_entity_poly.pdbx_strand_id
1 'polypeptide(L)'
;ICNARYDSAIYSPAPQRTGKRGRPAKHGERLSPDRDFSLSDDKIGDYYIGVRRVLTNIFGNREVLAYVTSAEKENTSRRLFFSTIFPEQMQIFCAWQEKSPLNQTGSDRMKYIPLFCYSFRWNIEVSYYEQKTFWSFCSYMVRSRKGIETLVNLINIAYCAMKILPYQDEAF
;
A
#
# COMPACT_ATOMS: atom_id res chain seq x y z
N ILE A 1 3.80 -3.29 -0.32
CA ILE A 1 3.87 -1.82 -0.37
C ILE A 1 4.25 -1.24 0.98
N CYS A 2 5.01 -0.16 1.01
CA CYS A 2 5.40 0.55 2.24
C CYS A 2 5.39 2.06 2.01
N ASN A 3 5.11 2.80 3.09
CA ASN A 3 5.33 4.25 3.11
C ASN A 3 6.85 4.50 3.16
N ALA A 4 7.32 5.43 2.37
CA ALA A 4 8.72 5.81 2.29
C ALA A 4 8.91 7.23 2.84
N ARG A 5 10.12 7.51 3.32
CA ARG A 5 10.49 8.88 3.63
C ARG A 5 10.47 9.69 2.32
N TYR A 6 9.95 10.89 2.39
CA TYR A 6 9.83 11.76 1.23
C TYR A 6 11.18 12.12 0.58
N ASP A 7 12.23 12.18 1.39
CA ASP A 7 13.61 12.46 0.98
C ASP A 7 14.38 11.22 0.50
N SER A 8 13.71 10.05 0.38
CA SER A 8 14.34 8.82 -0.08
C SER A 8 14.96 9.00 -1.46
N ALA A 9 16.18 8.50 -1.60
CA ALA A 9 16.89 8.56 -2.88
C ALA A 9 16.24 7.59 -3.89
N ILE A 10 15.70 8.15 -4.96
CA ILE A 10 15.09 7.44 -6.08
C ILE A 10 15.77 7.85 -7.38
N TYR A 11 15.93 6.90 -8.28
CA TYR A 11 16.65 7.08 -9.53
C TYR A 11 15.86 6.49 -10.69
N SER A 12 16.04 7.05 -11.87
CA SER A 12 15.57 6.44 -13.10
C SER A 12 16.32 5.13 -13.38
N PRO A 13 15.76 4.21 -14.17
CA PRO A 13 16.47 3.02 -14.64
C PRO A 13 17.81 3.39 -15.28
N ALA A 14 18.78 2.47 -15.15
CA ALA A 14 20.09 2.69 -15.73
C ALA A 14 19.99 2.88 -17.27
N PRO A 15 20.72 3.82 -17.86
CA PRO A 15 20.75 3.98 -19.31
C PRO A 15 21.31 2.74 -19.97
N GLN A 16 20.92 2.51 -21.22
CA GLN A 16 21.44 1.39 -22.02
C GLN A 16 22.96 1.50 -22.15
N ARG A 17 23.63 0.34 -22.18
CA ARG A 17 25.09 0.29 -22.34
C ARG A 17 25.52 0.94 -23.64
N THR A 18 26.39 1.92 -23.57
CA THR A 18 26.88 2.65 -24.73
C THR A 18 28.05 1.94 -25.46
N GLY A 19 28.50 0.78 -24.96
CA GLY A 19 29.68 0.08 -25.50
C GLY A 19 31.03 0.76 -25.21
N LYS A 20 31.05 1.95 -24.60
CA LYS A 20 32.26 2.67 -24.26
C LYS A 20 32.99 2.01 -23.05
N ARG A 21 34.32 2.16 -23.02
CA ARG A 21 35.16 1.67 -21.94
C ARG A 21 34.78 2.36 -20.62
N GLY A 22 34.51 1.59 -19.58
CA GLY A 22 34.15 2.11 -18.26
C GLY A 22 33.17 1.19 -17.52
N ARG A 23 33.02 1.44 -16.22
CA ARG A 23 32.02 0.71 -15.40
C ARG A 23 30.62 1.17 -15.80
N PRO A 24 29.70 0.27 -16.10
CA PRO A 24 28.32 0.63 -16.40
C PRO A 24 27.67 1.41 -15.23
N ALA A 25 26.86 2.41 -15.56
CA ALA A 25 26.08 3.12 -14.57
C ALA A 25 25.13 2.16 -13.86
N LYS A 26 25.04 2.26 -12.53
CA LYS A 26 24.13 1.43 -11.73
C LYS A 26 22.68 1.92 -11.78
N HIS A 27 22.49 3.20 -12.00
CA HIS A 27 21.19 3.90 -12.07
C HIS A 27 21.33 5.13 -12.98
N GLY A 28 20.20 5.67 -13.39
CA GLY A 28 20.15 6.93 -14.14
C GLY A 28 20.13 8.15 -13.22
N GLU A 29 19.41 9.18 -13.63
CA GLU A 29 19.30 10.44 -12.91
C GLU A 29 18.52 10.28 -11.60
N ARG A 30 18.86 11.12 -10.61
CA ARG A 30 18.11 11.21 -9.36
C ARG A 30 16.77 11.89 -9.64
N LEU A 31 15.69 11.28 -9.16
CA LEU A 31 14.32 11.75 -9.32
C LEU A 31 13.84 12.46 -8.05
N SER A 32 12.99 13.46 -8.24
CA SER A 32 12.31 14.18 -7.16
C SER A 32 10.81 13.84 -7.17
N PRO A 33 10.19 13.50 -6.04
CA PRO A 33 8.76 13.27 -5.95
C PRO A 33 7.91 14.47 -6.44
N ASP A 34 8.42 15.69 -6.32
CA ASP A 34 7.69 16.90 -6.70
C ASP A 34 7.69 17.18 -8.21
N ARG A 35 8.80 16.91 -8.88
CA ARG A 35 9.00 17.36 -10.27
C ARG A 35 8.87 16.24 -11.28
N ASP A 36 9.27 15.02 -10.91
CA ASP A 36 9.47 13.93 -11.88
C ASP A 36 8.31 12.93 -11.91
N PHE A 37 7.22 13.23 -11.20
CA PHE A 37 6.01 12.42 -11.17
C PHE A 37 4.81 13.21 -11.69
N SER A 38 4.29 12.77 -12.83
CA SER A 38 3.02 13.26 -13.36
C SER A 38 1.87 12.69 -12.53
N LEU A 39 1.10 13.55 -11.90
CA LEU A 39 -0.10 13.16 -11.18
C LEU A 39 -1.22 12.84 -12.16
N SER A 40 -2.15 11.98 -11.73
CA SER A 40 -3.36 11.65 -12.49
C SER A 40 -4.22 12.89 -12.76
N ASP A 41 -4.99 12.88 -13.86
CA ASP A 41 -5.89 13.99 -14.17
C ASP A 41 -7.05 14.06 -13.20
N ASP A 42 -7.60 12.92 -12.82
CA ASP A 42 -8.69 12.80 -11.86
C ASP A 42 -8.19 12.27 -10.51
N LYS A 43 -8.94 12.59 -9.45
CA LYS A 43 -8.73 12.01 -8.14
C LYS A 43 -9.09 10.51 -8.15
N ILE A 44 -8.27 9.72 -7.50
CA ILE A 44 -8.51 8.31 -7.23
C ILE A 44 -8.73 8.19 -5.73
N GLY A 45 -10.01 8.06 -5.32
CA GLY A 45 -10.42 8.34 -3.96
C GLY A 45 -10.22 9.83 -3.64
N ASP A 46 -9.48 10.13 -2.57
CA ASP A 46 -9.25 11.51 -2.11
C ASP A 46 -7.95 12.14 -2.66
N TYR A 47 -7.18 11.41 -3.48
CA TYR A 47 -5.82 11.81 -3.86
C TYR A 47 -5.59 11.76 -5.37
N TYR A 48 -4.76 12.67 -5.85
CA TYR A 48 -4.08 12.55 -7.14
C TYR A 48 -2.88 11.63 -6.97
N ILE A 49 -2.63 10.74 -7.93
CA ILE A 49 -1.62 9.69 -7.81
C ILE A 49 -0.71 9.70 -9.04
N GLY A 50 0.58 9.86 -8.82
CA GLY A 50 1.62 9.66 -9.82
C GLY A 50 2.29 8.30 -9.60
N VAL A 51 2.53 7.54 -10.68
CA VAL A 51 3.18 6.22 -10.62
C VAL A 51 4.34 6.19 -11.58
N ARG A 52 5.50 5.70 -11.12
CA ARG A 52 6.69 5.56 -11.95
C ARG A 52 7.54 4.37 -11.49
N ARG A 53 8.16 3.68 -12.45
CA ARG A 53 9.21 2.69 -12.15
C ARG A 53 10.50 3.41 -11.81
N VAL A 54 11.10 3.03 -10.70
CA VAL A 54 12.31 3.66 -10.17
C VAL A 54 13.25 2.63 -9.58
N LEU A 55 14.51 3.01 -9.44
CA LEU A 55 15.50 2.28 -8.66
C LEU A 55 15.69 2.97 -7.31
N THR A 56 15.82 2.19 -6.26
CA THR A 56 16.13 2.71 -4.93
C THR A 56 17.11 1.81 -4.19
N ASN A 57 18.00 2.41 -3.42
CA ASN A 57 18.97 1.71 -2.61
C ASN A 57 18.30 0.91 -1.47
N ILE A 58 17.08 1.31 -1.04
CA ILE A 58 16.33 0.66 0.04
C ILE A 58 16.10 -0.82 -0.28
N PHE A 59 15.86 -1.16 -1.55
CA PHE A 59 15.63 -2.53 -2.01
C PHE A 59 16.82 -3.11 -2.79
N GLY A 60 18.05 -2.69 -2.48
CA GLY A 60 19.26 -3.22 -3.11
C GLY A 60 19.37 -2.89 -4.59
N ASN A 61 18.99 -1.68 -5.00
CA ASN A 61 18.96 -1.21 -6.40
C ASN A 61 18.07 -2.07 -7.32
N ARG A 62 17.03 -2.68 -6.77
CA ARG A 62 15.99 -3.33 -7.57
C ARG A 62 15.01 -2.29 -8.08
N GLU A 63 14.44 -2.59 -9.25
CA GLU A 63 13.33 -1.81 -9.78
C GLU A 63 12.08 -2.01 -8.92
N VAL A 64 11.44 -0.90 -8.57
CA VAL A 64 10.19 -0.87 -7.80
C VAL A 64 9.24 0.15 -8.40
N LEU A 65 7.96 0.04 -8.09
CA LEU A 65 7.00 1.10 -8.38
C LEU A 65 7.04 2.13 -7.25
N ALA A 66 7.27 3.38 -7.62
CA ALA A 66 7.09 4.51 -6.72
C ALA A 66 5.73 5.17 -7.01
N TYR A 67 4.98 5.40 -5.93
CA TYR A 67 3.72 6.12 -5.94
C TYR A 67 3.89 7.43 -5.21
N VAL A 68 3.49 8.51 -5.84
CA VAL A 68 3.41 9.82 -5.21
C VAL A 68 1.95 10.19 -5.09
N THR A 69 1.48 10.52 -3.90
CA THR A 69 0.10 10.95 -3.67
C THR A 69 0.05 12.37 -3.18
N SER A 70 -0.93 13.13 -3.64
CA SER A 70 -1.21 14.50 -3.19
C SER A 70 -2.72 14.74 -3.10
N ALA A 71 -3.18 15.47 -2.10
CA ALA A 71 -4.57 15.87 -1.96
C ALA A 71 -4.97 16.93 -3.01
N GLU A 72 -4.02 17.74 -3.47
CA GLU A 72 -4.19 18.81 -4.44
C GLU A 72 -3.08 18.74 -5.50
N LYS A 73 -3.39 19.11 -6.76
CA LYS A 73 -2.42 19.08 -7.86
C LYS A 73 -1.23 20.03 -7.64
N GLU A 74 -1.52 21.21 -7.09
CA GLU A 74 -0.54 22.27 -6.89
C GLU A 74 0.16 22.23 -5.53
N ASN A 75 -0.24 21.30 -4.66
CA ASN A 75 0.29 21.20 -3.30
C ASN A 75 1.64 20.47 -3.29
N THR A 76 2.57 21.02 -2.51
CA THR A 76 3.88 20.41 -2.27
C THR A 76 3.87 19.29 -1.22
N SER A 77 2.76 19.12 -0.48
CA SER A 77 2.63 18.06 0.51
C SER A 77 2.34 16.71 -0.15
N ARG A 78 3.37 16.10 -0.70
CA ARG A 78 3.31 14.79 -1.35
C ARG A 78 3.78 13.69 -0.42
N ARG A 79 3.18 12.50 -0.54
CA ARG A 79 3.63 11.29 0.16
C ARG A 79 4.19 10.31 -0.85
N LEU A 80 5.26 9.62 -0.47
CA LEU A 80 5.95 8.65 -1.30
C LEU A 80 5.72 7.23 -0.76
N PHE A 81 5.38 6.31 -1.66
CA PHE A 81 5.23 4.88 -1.33
C PHE A 81 6.00 4.05 -2.35
N PHE A 82 6.49 2.89 -1.90
CA PHE A 82 7.11 1.91 -2.78
C PHE A 82 6.35 0.60 -2.79
N SER A 83 6.24 -0.01 -3.97
CA SER A 83 5.72 -1.36 -4.14
C SER A 83 6.72 -2.21 -4.92
N THR A 84 6.97 -3.40 -4.42
CA THR A 84 7.74 -4.44 -5.12
C THR A 84 6.86 -5.30 -6.03
N ILE A 85 5.54 -5.10 -5.98
CA ILE A 85 4.56 -5.82 -6.79
C ILE A 85 4.21 -4.93 -7.99
N PHE A 86 4.34 -5.49 -9.18
CA PHE A 86 4.03 -4.81 -10.43
C PHE A 86 2.61 -5.14 -10.91
N PRO A 87 1.96 -4.26 -11.71
CA PRO A 87 0.60 -4.48 -12.20
C PRO A 87 0.42 -5.81 -12.94
N GLU A 88 1.44 -6.26 -13.65
CA GLU A 88 1.43 -7.53 -14.39
C GLU A 88 1.26 -8.74 -13.45
N GLN A 89 1.78 -8.63 -12.23
CA GLN A 89 1.63 -9.67 -11.20
C GLN A 89 0.27 -9.61 -10.51
N MET A 90 -0.41 -8.47 -10.58
CA MET A 90 -1.72 -8.27 -9.97
C MET A 90 -2.85 -8.90 -10.77
N GLN A 91 -2.67 -9.18 -12.05
CA GLN A 91 -3.68 -9.84 -12.89
C GLN A 91 -4.12 -11.18 -12.30
N ILE A 92 -3.22 -11.91 -11.65
CA ILE A 92 -3.53 -13.17 -10.96
C ILE A 92 -4.48 -12.94 -9.78
N PHE A 93 -4.35 -11.83 -9.06
CA PHE A 93 -5.22 -11.48 -7.93
C PHE A 93 -6.60 -11.00 -8.39
N CYS A 94 -6.68 -10.29 -9.53
CA CYS A 94 -7.94 -9.78 -10.05
C CYS A 94 -8.82 -10.85 -10.67
N ALA A 95 -8.25 -11.95 -11.18
CA ALA A 95 -9.01 -13.09 -11.66
C ALA A 95 -9.85 -13.76 -10.53
N TRP A 96 -9.48 -13.57 -9.28
CA TRP A 96 -10.24 -14.03 -8.11
C TRP A 96 -11.42 -13.13 -7.73
N GLN A 97 -11.49 -11.92 -8.27
CA GLN A 97 -12.52 -10.92 -7.94
C GLN A 97 -13.34 -10.50 -9.16
N GLU A 98 -13.87 -11.47 -9.91
CA GLU A 98 -14.73 -11.20 -11.07
C GLU A 98 -15.98 -10.33 -10.74
N LYS A 99 -16.33 -10.20 -9.48
CA LYS A 99 -17.46 -9.39 -8.98
C LYS A 99 -17.06 -8.06 -8.30
N SER A 100 -15.78 -7.69 -8.30
CA SER A 100 -15.35 -6.45 -7.64
C SER A 100 -15.70 -5.23 -8.50
N PRO A 101 -16.24 -4.14 -7.91
CA PRO A 101 -16.44 -2.87 -8.61
C PRO A 101 -15.15 -2.29 -9.24
N LEU A 102 -13.97 -2.75 -8.84
CA LEU A 102 -12.69 -2.42 -9.44
C LEU A 102 -12.52 -3.00 -10.87
N ASN A 103 -13.23 -4.08 -11.22
CA ASN A 103 -13.17 -4.69 -12.55
C ASN A 103 -13.96 -3.90 -13.61
N GLN A 104 -14.91 -3.05 -13.21
CA GLN A 104 -15.69 -2.24 -14.16
C GLN A 104 -14.95 -1.03 -14.71
N THR A 105 -13.75 -0.79 -14.22
CA THR A 105 -12.96 0.37 -14.61
C THR A 105 -11.63 -0.06 -15.19
N GLY A 106 -11.55 -0.10 -16.51
CA GLY A 106 -10.43 -0.35 -17.41
C GLY A 106 -9.03 -0.70 -16.85
N SER A 107 -8.26 -1.39 -17.65
CA SER A 107 -6.86 -1.84 -17.41
C SER A 107 -5.94 -0.80 -16.72
N ASP A 108 -6.27 0.47 -16.85
CA ASP A 108 -5.45 1.58 -16.35
C ASP A 108 -5.50 1.76 -14.80
N ARG A 109 -6.55 1.28 -14.13
CA ARG A 109 -6.64 1.38 -12.66
C ARG A 109 -5.91 0.28 -11.91
N MET A 110 -5.55 -0.81 -12.58
CA MET A 110 -4.78 -1.90 -11.95
C MET A 110 -3.45 -1.43 -11.36
N LYS A 111 -2.84 -0.41 -11.96
CA LYS A 111 -1.58 0.17 -11.46
C LYS A 111 -1.70 0.78 -10.06
N TYR A 112 -2.92 1.11 -9.58
CA TYR A 112 -3.15 1.71 -8.27
C TYR A 112 -3.53 0.71 -7.18
N ILE A 113 -3.78 -0.56 -7.52
CA ILE A 113 -4.18 -1.61 -6.56
C ILE A 113 -3.22 -1.73 -5.38
N PRO A 114 -1.89 -1.71 -5.55
CA PRO A 114 -0.99 -1.78 -4.39
C PRO A 114 -1.22 -0.66 -3.39
N LEU A 115 -1.44 0.56 -3.86
CA LEU A 115 -1.71 1.70 -2.97
C LEU A 115 -3.06 1.55 -2.27
N PHE A 116 -4.09 1.09 -2.98
CA PHE A 116 -5.39 0.78 -2.39
C PHE A 116 -5.28 -0.31 -1.31
N CYS A 117 -4.54 -1.39 -1.56
CA CYS A 117 -4.28 -2.40 -0.54
C CYS A 117 -3.57 -1.83 0.69
N TYR A 118 -2.68 -0.85 0.51
CA TYR A 118 -2.02 -0.19 1.63
C TYR A 118 -3.00 0.59 2.52
N SER A 119 -4.07 1.15 1.98
CA SER A 119 -5.07 1.90 2.76
C SER A 119 -5.75 1.03 3.81
N PHE A 120 -5.93 -0.27 3.55
CA PHE A 120 -6.49 -1.22 4.52
C PHE A 120 -5.60 -1.44 5.75
N ARG A 121 -4.31 -1.09 5.69
CA ARG A 121 -3.41 -1.20 6.85
C ARG A 121 -3.94 -0.42 8.06
N TRP A 122 -4.58 0.72 7.83
CA TRP A 122 -5.16 1.51 8.91
C TRP A 122 -6.24 0.76 9.70
N ASN A 123 -6.98 -0.13 9.05
CA ASN A 123 -8.02 -0.92 9.70
C ASN A 123 -7.45 -1.83 10.80
N ILE A 124 -6.19 -2.25 10.69
CA ILE A 124 -5.51 -3.02 11.74
C ILE A 124 -5.34 -2.15 13.00
N GLU A 125 -4.91 -0.92 12.83
CA GLU A 125 -4.72 0.02 13.95
C GLU A 125 -6.05 0.37 14.61
N VAL A 126 -7.10 0.59 13.82
CA VAL A 126 -8.47 0.81 14.29
C VAL A 126 -8.98 -0.40 15.05
N SER A 127 -8.79 -1.63 14.54
CA SER A 127 -9.23 -2.84 15.22
C SER A 127 -8.55 -3.04 16.56
N TYR A 128 -7.26 -2.78 16.67
CA TYR A 128 -6.54 -2.80 17.96
C TYR A 128 -7.05 -1.73 18.92
N TYR A 129 -7.30 -0.53 18.45
CA TYR A 129 -7.86 0.55 19.26
C TYR A 129 -9.24 0.16 19.81
N GLU A 130 -10.14 -0.33 18.97
CA GLU A 130 -11.48 -0.78 19.37
C GLU A 130 -11.42 -1.92 20.39
N GLN A 131 -10.57 -2.93 20.14
CA GLN A 131 -10.42 -4.05 21.06
C GLN A 131 -9.86 -3.61 22.42
N LYS A 132 -8.90 -2.70 22.46
CA LYS A 132 -8.37 -2.15 23.71
C LYS A 132 -9.40 -1.32 24.46
N THR A 133 -10.16 -0.49 23.75
CA THR A 133 -11.07 0.48 24.35
C THR A 133 -12.37 -0.17 24.82
N PHE A 134 -12.95 -1.05 24.00
CA PHE A 134 -14.30 -1.57 24.24
C PHE A 134 -14.33 -3.05 24.68
N TRP A 135 -13.27 -3.81 24.42
CA TRP A 135 -13.23 -5.25 24.66
C TRP A 135 -12.23 -5.67 25.73
N SER A 136 -11.71 -4.73 26.50
CA SER A 136 -10.75 -4.98 27.58
C SER A 136 -9.49 -5.77 27.13
N PHE A 137 -9.12 -5.66 25.86
CA PHE A 137 -7.89 -6.25 25.34
C PHE A 137 -6.69 -5.62 26.07
N CYS A 138 -5.85 -6.44 26.69
CA CYS A 138 -4.75 -6.05 27.59
C CYS A 138 -5.17 -5.56 29.00
N SER A 139 -6.46 -5.56 29.36
CA SER A 139 -6.95 -5.17 30.70
C SER A 139 -7.38 -6.37 31.56
N TYR A 140 -6.91 -7.55 31.22
CA TYR A 140 -7.27 -8.79 31.91
C TYR A 140 -6.38 -9.07 33.14
N MET A 141 -6.97 -9.70 34.16
CA MET A 141 -6.26 -10.09 35.40
C MET A 141 -5.70 -11.52 35.37
N VAL A 142 -5.78 -12.20 34.21
CA VAL A 142 -5.28 -13.58 34.05
C VAL A 142 -3.76 -13.58 33.98
N ARG A 143 -3.11 -14.41 34.82
CA ARG A 143 -1.63 -14.46 34.91
C ARG A 143 -1.01 -15.65 34.17
N SER A 144 -1.77 -16.71 33.88
CA SER A 144 -1.25 -17.86 33.17
C SER A 144 -1.17 -17.58 31.66
N ARG A 145 -0.08 -17.97 31.02
CA ARG A 145 0.10 -17.83 29.57
C ARG A 145 -1.06 -18.42 28.79
N LYS A 146 -1.47 -19.64 29.13
CA LYS A 146 -2.57 -20.33 28.45
C LYS A 146 -3.90 -19.58 28.62
N GLY A 147 -4.16 -19.03 29.82
CA GLY A 147 -5.35 -18.22 30.06
C GLY A 147 -5.35 -16.92 29.24
N ILE A 148 -4.20 -16.24 29.13
CA ILE A 148 -4.04 -15.03 28.29
C ILE A 148 -4.30 -15.37 26.83
N GLU A 149 -3.67 -16.42 26.30
CA GLU A 149 -3.85 -16.86 24.90
C GLU A 149 -5.32 -17.20 24.61
N THR A 150 -5.99 -17.90 25.52
CA THR A 150 -7.42 -18.23 25.39
C THR A 150 -8.28 -16.99 25.36
N LEU A 151 -8.07 -16.05 26.28
CA LEU A 151 -8.84 -14.81 26.36
C LEU A 151 -8.65 -13.93 25.12
N VAL A 152 -7.41 -13.76 24.67
CA VAL A 152 -7.09 -13.01 23.47
C VAL A 152 -7.78 -13.62 22.25
N ASN A 153 -7.77 -14.94 22.11
CA ASN A 153 -8.45 -15.62 21.00
C ASN A 153 -9.97 -15.43 21.06
N LEU A 154 -10.58 -15.52 22.26
CA LEU A 154 -12.01 -15.27 22.42
C LEU A 154 -12.39 -13.84 22.07
N ILE A 155 -11.62 -12.83 22.50
CA ILE A 155 -11.83 -11.43 22.13
C ILE A 155 -11.76 -11.26 20.61
N ASN A 156 -10.75 -11.83 19.96
CA ASN A 156 -10.60 -11.74 18.50
C ASN A 156 -11.78 -12.40 17.76
N ILE A 157 -12.22 -13.58 18.18
CA ILE A 157 -13.37 -14.28 17.59
C ILE A 157 -14.65 -13.46 17.76
N ALA A 158 -14.92 -12.96 18.97
CA ALA A 158 -16.09 -12.16 19.26
C ALA A 158 -16.08 -10.84 18.44
N TYR A 159 -14.93 -10.18 18.38
CA TYR A 159 -14.75 -8.96 17.57
C TYR A 159 -15.01 -9.21 16.08
N CYS A 160 -14.43 -10.29 15.51
CA CYS A 160 -14.68 -10.67 14.13
C CYS A 160 -16.16 -10.98 13.88
N ALA A 161 -16.81 -11.72 14.78
CA ALA A 161 -18.24 -12.03 14.68
C ALA A 161 -19.08 -10.75 14.64
N MET A 162 -18.82 -9.79 15.54
CA MET A 162 -19.53 -8.50 15.57
C MET A 162 -19.31 -7.66 14.30
N LYS A 163 -18.15 -7.75 13.68
CA LYS A 163 -17.87 -7.02 12.43
C LYS A 163 -18.56 -7.68 11.21
N ILE A 164 -18.80 -8.98 11.25
CA ILE A 164 -19.38 -9.75 10.13
C ILE A 164 -20.92 -9.78 10.19
N LEU A 165 -21.50 -9.86 11.40
CA LEU A 165 -22.94 -9.96 11.60
C LEU A 165 -23.79 -8.91 10.84
N PRO A 166 -23.41 -7.62 10.81
CA PRO A 166 -24.20 -6.61 10.07
C PRO A 166 -24.31 -6.87 8.57
N TYR A 167 -23.37 -7.61 7.98
CA TYR A 167 -23.35 -7.90 6.53
C TYR A 167 -24.18 -9.14 6.14
N GLN A 168 -24.69 -9.89 7.11
CA GLN A 168 -25.53 -11.06 6.83
C GLN A 168 -27.01 -10.68 6.57
N ASP A 169 -27.46 -9.54 7.12
CA ASP A 169 -28.83 -9.07 6.97
C ASP A 169 -29.12 -8.40 5.60
N GLU A 170 -28.07 -8.01 4.85
CA GLU A 170 -28.23 -7.44 3.50
C GLU A 170 -28.36 -8.52 2.39
N ALA A 171 -28.31 -9.80 2.74
CA ALA A 171 -28.35 -10.93 1.79
C ALA A 171 -29.72 -11.64 1.71
N PHE A 172 -30.78 -11.08 2.36
CA PHE A 172 -32.14 -11.59 2.29
C PHE A 172 -33.12 -10.59 1.67
#